data_773c69821d1796db63d8b56cae2b5325
#
_entry.id   773c69821d1796db63d8b56cae2b5325
#
_cell.length_a   1.000
_cell.length_b   1.000
_cell.length_c   1.000
_cell.angle_alpha   90.00
_cell.angle_beta   90.00
_cell.angle_gamma   90.00
#
_symmetry.space_group_name_H-M   'P 1'
#
loop_
_entity.id
_entity.type
_entity.pdbx_description
1 polymer ?
#
loop_
_entity_poly.entity_id
_entity_poly.type
_entity_poly.pdbx_seq_one_letter_code
_entity_poly.pdbx_strand_id
1 'polypeptide(L)'
;LMLIDAAKRASAHYITAVIPYFGFARSDRKDKPRVSIAAKLVANLLSAAGVTRIVTMDLHAPQIQGFFDVPVDHLEPSSLFVPYIHSLNLPHLAIAAPDMGGVNRARGYAKYFNAEMVICDKQRKKANEIDSMMVIGEVEGRDIILVDDIVDTAGTLTKAADMLFDRGANSVRAFCTHAVLSGKAYERIAAS
;
A
#
# COMPACT_ATOMS: atom_id res chain seq x y z
N LEU A 1 21.66 -1.42 8.21
CA LEU A 1 22.89 -2.18 7.97
C LEU A 1 23.83 -2.07 9.17
N MET A 2 24.19 -0.84 9.60
CA MET A 2 25.15 -0.60 10.69
C MET A 2 24.75 -1.27 12.01
N LEU A 3 23.47 -1.23 12.40
CA LEU A 3 22.95 -1.90 13.60
C LEU A 3 23.11 -3.43 13.52
N ILE A 4 22.90 -4.01 12.34
CA ILE A 4 23.06 -5.45 12.10
C ILE A 4 24.53 -5.84 12.25
N ASP A 5 25.45 -5.07 11.65
CA ASP A 5 26.89 -5.29 11.79
C ASP A 5 27.34 -5.15 13.24
N ALA A 6 26.86 -4.14 13.97
CA ALA A 6 27.16 -3.96 15.37
C ALA A 6 26.71 -5.14 16.24
N ALA A 7 25.46 -5.63 16.02
CA ALA A 7 24.95 -6.80 16.72
C ALA A 7 25.75 -8.06 16.40
N LYS A 8 26.16 -8.26 15.15
CA LYS A 8 27.03 -9.35 14.73
C LYS A 8 28.37 -9.31 15.41
N ARG A 9 28.99 -8.13 15.49
CA ARG A 9 30.30 -7.93 16.20
C ARG A 9 30.18 -8.11 17.72
N ALA A 10 28.99 -7.87 18.27
CA ALA A 10 28.67 -8.16 19.67
C ALA A 10 28.34 -9.64 19.92
N SER A 11 28.59 -10.51 18.95
CA SER A 11 28.33 -11.97 19.02
C SER A 11 26.87 -12.34 19.20
N ALA A 12 25.94 -11.53 18.67
CA ALA A 12 24.52 -11.90 18.64
C ALA A 12 24.33 -13.20 17.83
N HIS A 13 23.66 -14.17 18.42
CA HIS A 13 23.41 -15.47 17.79
C HIS A 13 22.33 -15.40 16.72
N TYR A 14 21.26 -14.60 16.98
CA TYR A 14 20.20 -14.30 16.04
C TYR A 14 20.05 -12.79 15.90
N ILE A 15 19.80 -12.34 14.67
CA ILE A 15 19.59 -10.93 14.36
C ILE A 15 18.30 -10.82 13.54
N THR A 16 17.23 -10.40 14.17
CA THR A 16 15.94 -10.12 13.49
C THR A 16 15.86 -8.63 13.18
N ALA A 17 15.77 -8.29 11.88
CA ALA A 17 15.52 -6.93 11.46
C ALA A 17 14.01 -6.69 11.36
N VAL A 18 13.49 -5.85 12.24
CA VAL A 18 12.07 -5.41 12.20
C VAL A 18 12.02 -4.13 11.37
N ILE A 19 11.44 -4.24 10.17
CA ILE A 19 11.35 -3.17 9.17
C ILE A 19 9.88 -2.99 8.79
N PRO A 20 9.07 -2.28 9.59
CA PRO A 20 7.63 -2.15 9.33
C PRO A 20 7.36 -1.57 7.94
N TYR A 21 8.08 -0.53 7.55
CA TYR A 21 8.04 0.05 6.22
C TYR A 21 9.30 -0.29 5.42
N PHE A 22 9.17 -1.19 4.45
CA PHE A 22 10.25 -1.52 3.52
C PHE A 22 10.26 -0.50 2.37
N GLY A 23 10.95 0.63 2.57
CA GLY A 23 10.88 1.82 1.71
C GLY A 23 11.29 1.63 0.25
N PHE A 24 11.89 0.47 -0.09
CA PHE A 24 12.30 0.10 -1.45
C PHE A 24 11.30 -0.85 -2.14
N ALA A 25 10.19 -1.20 -1.49
CA ALA A 25 9.22 -2.17 -1.98
C ALA A 25 8.59 -1.81 -3.32
N ARG A 26 8.47 -0.52 -3.65
CA ARG A 26 7.94 -0.03 -4.94
C ARG A 26 8.89 -0.26 -6.12
N SER A 27 10.15 -0.64 -5.86
CA SER A 27 11.16 -0.95 -6.88
C SER A 27 11.45 -2.46 -6.90
N ASP A 28 10.39 -3.26 -7.09
CA ASP A 28 10.41 -4.73 -7.08
C ASP A 28 10.71 -5.35 -8.45
N ARG A 29 10.64 -4.55 -9.50
CA ARG A 29 10.85 -4.96 -10.90
C ARG A 29 11.41 -3.82 -11.73
N LYS A 30 11.88 -4.15 -12.93
CA LYS A 30 12.26 -3.14 -13.92
C LYS A 30 11.01 -2.63 -14.65
N ASP A 31 10.71 -1.37 -14.50
CA ASP A 31 9.67 -0.65 -15.25
C ASP A 31 10.26 0.03 -16.52
N LYS A 32 11.58 0.20 -16.58
CA LYS A 32 12.33 0.82 -17.67
C LYS A 32 13.68 0.11 -17.90
N PRO A 33 14.28 0.28 -19.07
CA PRO A 33 15.66 -0.16 -19.28
C PRO A 33 16.65 0.53 -18.33
N ARG A 34 17.67 -0.20 -17.89
CA ARG A 34 18.81 0.31 -17.09
C ARG A 34 18.43 0.86 -15.72
N VAL A 35 17.30 0.44 -15.12
CA VAL A 35 16.96 0.73 -13.73
C VAL A 35 17.35 -0.43 -12.81
N SER A 36 17.58 -0.14 -11.54
CA SER A 36 17.83 -1.14 -10.51
C SER A 36 16.53 -1.81 -10.05
N ILE A 37 16.64 -3.00 -9.47
CA ILE A 37 15.60 -3.60 -8.63
C ILE A 37 16.04 -3.35 -7.19
N ALA A 38 15.71 -2.17 -6.66
CA ALA A 38 16.24 -1.71 -5.37
C ALA A 38 15.77 -2.59 -4.21
N ALA A 39 14.57 -3.17 -4.28
CA ALA A 39 14.08 -4.12 -3.29
C ALA A 39 15.00 -5.34 -3.17
N LYS A 40 15.45 -5.93 -4.30
CA LYS A 40 16.40 -7.06 -4.29
C LYS A 40 17.79 -6.64 -3.82
N LEU A 41 18.26 -5.48 -4.25
CA LEU A 41 19.55 -4.96 -3.81
C LEU A 41 19.60 -4.80 -2.30
N VAL A 42 18.57 -4.18 -1.69
CA VAL A 42 18.52 -3.99 -0.24
C VAL A 42 18.37 -5.31 0.51
N ALA A 43 17.58 -6.25 -0.02
CA ALA A 43 17.50 -7.60 0.55
C ALA A 43 18.86 -8.28 0.60
N ASN A 44 19.65 -8.22 -0.48
CA ASN A 44 21.01 -8.77 -0.54
C ASN A 44 21.95 -8.08 0.47
N LEU A 45 21.87 -6.75 0.60
CA LEU A 45 22.70 -6.00 1.53
C LEU A 45 22.38 -6.35 3.00
N LEU A 46 21.09 -6.55 3.34
CA LEU A 46 20.67 -6.98 4.68
C LEU A 46 21.20 -8.39 4.99
N SER A 47 21.08 -9.31 4.04
CA SER A 47 21.59 -10.68 4.16
C SER A 47 23.12 -10.68 4.33
N ALA A 48 23.86 -9.91 3.52
CA ALA A 48 25.30 -9.78 3.60
C ALA A 48 25.76 -9.16 4.93
N ALA A 49 25.00 -8.23 5.50
CA ALA A 49 25.28 -7.66 6.82
C ALA A 49 25.13 -8.67 7.96
N GLY A 50 24.37 -9.76 7.75
CA GLY A 50 24.27 -10.86 8.70
C GLY A 50 22.91 -10.94 9.41
N VAL A 51 21.83 -10.38 8.84
CA VAL A 51 20.48 -10.60 9.34
C VAL A 51 20.12 -12.09 9.20
N THR A 52 19.41 -12.63 10.19
CA THR A 52 18.95 -14.03 10.19
C THR A 52 17.45 -14.17 10.01
N ARG A 53 16.69 -13.08 10.16
CA ARG A 53 15.24 -13.02 9.98
C ARG A 53 14.79 -11.59 9.70
N ILE A 54 13.77 -11.43 8.87
CA ILE A 54 13.12 -10.17 8.59
C ILE A 54 11.69 -10.23 9.12
N VAL A 55 11.22 -9.15 9.75
CA VAL A 55 9.81 -8.89 10.05
C VAL A 55 9.43 -7.59 9.34
N THR A 56 8.42 -7.65 8.50
CA THR A 56 7.93 -6.48 7.75
C THR A 56 6.40 -6.49 7.67
N MET A 57 5.81 -5.38 7.28
CA MET A 57 4.36 -5.26 7.18
C MET A 57 3.97 -4.72 5.80
N ASP A 58 2.91 -5.30 5.24
CA ASP A 58 2.22 -4.84 4.02
C ASP A 58 3.18 -4.44 2.89
N LEU A 59 3.93 -5.41 2.40
CA LEU A 59 4.81 -5.20 1.24
C LEU A 59 3.99 -4.80 0.02
N HIS A 60 4.46 -3.78 -0.70
CA HIS A 60 3.86 -3.31 -1.96
C HIS A 60 3.62 -4.44 -2.97
N ALA A 61 4.54 -5.40 -2.99
CA ALA A 61 4.46 -6.61 -3.80
C ALA A 61 4.82 -7.81 -2.91
N PRO A 62 3.87 -8.72 -2.60
CA PRO A 62 4.10 -9.86 -1.68
C PRO A 62 5.27 -10.76 -2.09
N GLN A 63 5.56 -10.86 -3.40
CA GLN A 63 6.67 -11.64 -3.92
C GLN A 63 8.06 -11.14 -3.48
N ILE A 64 8.18 -9.92 -2.93
CA ILE A 64 9.44 -9.41 -2.37
C ILE A 64 9.95 -10.30 -1.24
N GLN A 65 9.08 -11.04 -0.55
CA GLN A 65 9.49 -12.05 0.42
C GLN A 65 10.49 -13.05 -0.17
N GLY A 66 10.35 -13.41 -1.44
CA GLY A 66 11.27 -14.28 -2.18
C GLY A 66 12.59 -13.63 -2.59
N PHE A 67 12.80 -12.35 -2.29
CA PHE A 67 14.08 -11.68 -2.54
C PHE A 67 15.11 -11.93 -1.42
N PHE A 68 14.64 -12.39 -0.28
CA PHE A 68 15.47 -12.69 0.87
C PHE A 68 15.83 -14.17 0.92
N ASP A 69 17.08 -14.46 1.28
CA ASP A 69 17.56 -15.83 1.52
C ASP A 69 17.39 -16.26 2.99
N VAL A 70 16.75 -15.41 3.80
CA VAL A 70 16.42 -15.66 5.21
C VAL A 70 14.90 -15.64 5.39
N PRO A 71 14.37 -16.26 6.47
CA PRO A 71 12.93 -16.22 6.75
C PRO A 71 12.39 -14.80 6.84
N VAL A 72 11.20 -14.59 6.27
CA VAL A 72 10.49 -13.30 6.28
C VAL A 72 9.11 -13.50 6.90
N ASP A 73 8.82 -12.76 7.95
CA ASP A 73 7.46 -12.62 8.49
C ASP A 73 6.82 -11.38 7.87
N HIS A 74 5.91 -11.61 6.95
CA HIS A 74 5.13 -10.56 6.30
C HIS A 74 3.79 -10.40 7.01
N LEU A 75 3.64 -9.33 7.78
CA LEU A 75 2.43 -9.05 8.55
C LEU A 75 1.39 -8.38 7.66
N GLU A 76 0.17 -8.91 7.69
CA GLU A 76 -0.96 -8.37 6.93
C GLU A 76 -1.74 -7.37 7.78
N PRO A 77 -2.03 -6.16 7.28
CA PRO A 77 -2.75 -5.12 8.04
C PRO A 77 -4.25 -5.42 8.21
N SER A 78 -4.79 -6.39 7.48
CA SER A 78 -6.19 -6.80 7.55
C SER A 78 -6.62 -7.19 8.97
N SER A 79 -5.72 -7.76 9.76
CA SER A 79 -5.99 -8.10 11.18
C SER A 79 -6.32 -6.87 12.05
N LEU A 80 -5.86 -5.68 11.66
CA LEU A 80 -6.12 -4.42 12.33
C LEU A 80 -7.28 -3.66 11.67
N PHE A 81 -7.29 -3.58 10.35
CA PHE A 81 -8.26 -2.78 9.61
C PHE A 81 -9.65 -3.41 9.58
N VAL A 82 -9.77 -4.73 9.44
CA VAL A 82 -11.08 -5.40 9.37
C VAL A 82 -11.93 -5.15 10.63
N PRO A 83 -11.43 -5.39 11.86
CA PRO A 83 -12.20 -5.09 13.07
C PRO A 83 -12.56 -3.59 13.20
N TYR A 84 -11.64 -2.72 12.83
CA TYR A 84 -11.89 -1.28 12.89
C TYR A 84 -12.95 -0.83 11.88
N ILE A 85 -12.86 -1.26 10.63
CA ILE A 85 -13.87 -0.96 9.60
C ILE A 85 -15.25 -1.49 10.03
N HIS A 86 -15.29 -2.71 10.59
CA HIS A 86 -16.52 -3.28 11.11
C HIS A 86 -17.16 -2.41 12.21
N SER A 87 -16.33 -1.82 13.08
CA SER A 87 -16.82 -0.93 14.17
C SER A 87 -17.43 0.38 13.68
N LEU A 88 -17.16 0.79 12.43
CA LEU A 88 -17.75 1.98 11.84
C LEU A 88 -19.24 1.83 11.51
N ASN A 89 -19.77 0.60 11.49
CA ASN A 89 -21.18 0.28 11.23
C ASN A 89 -21.73 0.97 9.95
N LEU A 90 -21.03 0.85 8.83
CA LEU A 90 -21.40 1.47 7.57
C LEU A 90 -22.45 0.61 6.84
N PRO A 91 -23.71 1.09 6.71
CA PRO A 91 -24.82 0.25 6.22
C PRO A 91 -24.70 -0.09 4.73
N HIS A 92 -24.06 0.77 3.95
CA HIS A 92 -23.91 0.63 2.49
C HIS A 92 -22.45 0.56 2.08
N LEU A 93 -21.67 -0.22 2.83
CA LEU A 93 -20.22 -0.35 2.63
C LEU A 93 -19.88 -0.85 1.24
N ALA A 94 -18.97 -0.16 0.57
CA ALA A 94 -18.22 -0.65 -0.59
C ALA A 94 -16.71 -0.42 -0.38
N ILE A 95 -15.90 -1.32 -0.92
CA ILE A 95 -14.44 -1.23 -0.83
C ILE A 95 -13.89 -0.77 -2.17
N ALA A 96 -13.05 0.25 -2.16
CA ALA A 96 -12.50 0.82 -3.38
C ALA A 96 -10.98 0.66 -3.49
N ALA A 97 -10.52 0.39 -4.70
CA ALA A 97 -9.11 0.50 -5.09
C ALA A 97 -8.85 1.90 -5.66
N PRO A 98 -7.87 2.67 -5.16
CA PRO A 98 -7.55 4.00 -5.67
C PRO A 98 -6.91 3.98 -7.07
N ASP A 99 -6.41 2.83 -7.51
CA ASP A 99 -5.90 2.56 -8.85
C ASP A 99 -5.92 1.06 -9.17
N MET A 100 -5.52 0.68 -10.39
CA MET A 100 -5.49 -0.72 -10.83
C MET A 100 -4.50 -1.59 -10.02
N GLY A 101 -3.44 -1.00 -9.46
CA GLY A 101 -2.47 -1.71 -8.62
C GLY A 101 -3.08 -2.23 -7.32
N GLY A 102 -4.03 -1.48 -6.75
CA GLY A 102 -4.72 -1.80 -5.50
C GLY A 102 -5.87 -2.82 -5.62
N VAL A 103 -6.24 -3.27 -6.83
CA VAL A 103 -7.42 -4.12 -7.05
C VAL A 103 -7.41 -5.42 -6.23
N ASN A 104 -6.28 -6.12 -6.16
CA ASN A 104 -6.20 -7.37 -5.41
C ASN A 104 -6.35 -7.14 -3.90
N ARG A 105 -5.81 -6.02 -3.39
CA ARG A 105 -5.96 -5.58 -2.01
C ARG A 105 -7.43 -5.28 -1.69
N ALA A 106 -8.07 -4.43 -2.48
CA ALA A 106 -9.48 -4.09 -2.32
C ALA A 106 -10.38 -5.33 -2.37
N ARG A 107 -10.11 -6.26 -3.29
CA ARG A 107 -10.83 -7.54 -3.37
C ARG A 107 -10.69 -8.38 -2.11
N GLY A 108 -9.50 -8.40 -1.49
CA GLY A 108 -9.27 -9.07 -0.22
C GLY A 108 -10.20 -8.51 0.87
N TYR A 109 -10.22 -7.20 1.05
CA TYR A 109 -11.10 -6.53 2.03
C TYR A 109 -12.58 -6.71 1.70
N ALA A 110 -12.99 -6.56 0.43
CA ALA A 110 -14.38 -6.74 0.02
C ALA A 110 -14.93 -8.13 0.41
N LYS A 111 -14.10 -9.18 0.33
CA LYS A 111 -14.47 -10.53 0.77
C LYS A 111 -14.75 -10.61 2.28
N TYR A 112 -13.99 -9.92 3.13
CA TYR A 112 -14.22 -9.94 4.57
C TYR A 112 -15.59 -9.36 4.95
N PHE A 113 -16.04 -8.36 4.20
CA PHE A 113 -17.28 -7.65 4.49
C PHE A 113 -18.46 -8.10 3.64
N ASN A 114 -18.25 -9.05 2.71
CA ASN A 114 -19.24 -9.38 1.66
C ASN A 114 -19.77 -8.09 0.98
N ALA A 115 -18.86 -7.13 0.75
CA ALA A 115 -19.16 -5.82 0.19
C ALA A 115 -18.84 -5.77 -1.30
N GLU A 116 -19.49 -4.84 -2.00
CA GLU A 116 -19.18 -4.55 -3.39
C GLU A 116 -17.80 -3.90 -3.54
N MET A 117 -17.21 -4.05 -4.72
CA MET A 117 -15.91 -3.49 -5.04
C MET A 117 -16.03 -2.41 -6.10
N VAL A 118 -15.36 -1.28 -5.84
CA VAL A 118 -15.22 -0.16 -6.76
C VAL A 118 -13.76 -0.04 -7.17
N ILE A 119 -13.50 0.33 -8.42
CA ILE A 119 -12.15 0.53 -8.95
C ILE A 119 -12.06 1.92 -9.55
N CYS A 120 -11.07 2.71 -9.11
CA CYS A 120 -10.71 3.97 -9.74
C CYS A 120 -9.57 3.69 -10.72
N ASP A 121 -9.84 3.74 -12.03
CA ASP A 121 -8.83 3.51 -13.06
C ASP A 121 -8.31 4.83 -13.61
N LYS A 122 -7.00 5.02 -13.49
CA LYS A 122 -6.30 6.19 -13.99
C LYS A 122 -5.80 5.94 -15.41
N GLN A 123 -6.55 6.40 -16.41
CA GLN A 123 -6.11 6.35 -17.80
C GLN A 123 -5.16 7.52 -18.12
N ARG A 124 -3.89 7.23 -18.33
CA ARG A 124 -2.91 8.19 -18.84
C ARG A 124 -3.00 8.25 -20.37
N LYS A 125 -3.73 9.21 -20.91
CA LYS A 125 -3.65 9.57 -22.34
C LYS A 125 -2.49 10.53 -22.52
N LYS A 126 -1.32 10.04 -22.93
CA LYS A 126 -0.09 10.81 -23.25
C LYS A 126 0.51 11.73 -22.19
N ALA A 127 1.79 12.04 -22.30
CA ALA A 127 2.63 12.68 -21.27
C ALA A 127 2.25 14.12 -20.84
N ASN A 128 1.21 14.75 -21.38
CA ASN A 128 0.79 16.11 -21.06
C ASN A 128 -0.73 16.34 -21.14
N GLU A 129 -1.58 15.30 -21.20
CA GLU A 129 -3.03 15.48 -21.23
C GLU A 129 -3.68 15.17 -19.87
N ILE A 130 -4.74 15.92 -19.54
CA ILE A 130 -5.52 15.84 -18.32
C ILE A 130 -5.93 14.38 -18.06
N ASP A 131 -5.47 13.83 -16.94
CA ASP A 131 -5.80 12.48 -16.47
C ASP A 131 -7.33 12.31 -16.34
N SER A 132 -7.96 11.59 -17.25
CA SER A 132 -9.31 11.10 -17.03
C SER A 132 -9.21 9.87 -16.13
N MET A 133 -9.83 9.90 -14.98
CA MET A 133 -10.04 8.70 -14.17
C MET A 133 -11.42 8.13 -14.50
N MET A 134 -11.53 6.81 -14.61
CA MET A 134 -12.79 6.10 -14.77
C MET A 134 -13.07 5.32 -13.48
N VAL A 135 -14.32 5.37 -13.01
CA VAL A 135 -14.77 4.56 -11.88
C VAL A 135 -15.60 3.40 -12.40
N ILE A 136 -15.28 2.21 -11.97
CA ILE A 136 -15.97 0.95 -12.30
C ILE A 136 -16.61 0.43 -11.02
N GLY A 137 -17.91 0.18 -11.05
CA GLY A 137 -18.71 -0.27 -9.91
C GLY A 137 -19.76 0.75 -9.49
N GLU A 138 -20.67 0.33 -8.59
CA GLU A 138 -21.75 1.15 -8.06
C GLU A 138 -21.26 2.04 -6.92
N VAL A 139 -21.48 3.34 -7.03
CA VAL A 139 -20.97 4.37 -6.10
C VAL A 139 -22.09 5.13 -5.41
N GLU A 140 -23.20 5.38 -6.11
CA GLU A 140 -24.28 6.21 -5.61
C GLU A 140 -24.85 5.67 -4.29
N GLY A 141 -24.92 6.53 -3.27
CA GLY A 141 -25.44 6.18 -1.94
C GLY A 141 -24.55 5.22 -1.13
N ARG A 142 -23.34 4.89 -1.59
CA ARG A 142 -22.43 3.98 -0.88
C ARG A 142 -21.55 4.71 0.13
N ASP A 143 -21.21 4.00 1.21
CA ASP A 143 -20.17 4.38 2.15
C ASP A 143 -18.87 3.69 1.71
N ILE A 144 -17.95 4.45 1.11
CA ILE A 144 -16.79 3.87 0.44
C ILE A 144 -15.55 3.94 1.31
N ILE A 145 -14.83 2.83 1.34
CA ILE A 145 -13.50 2.73 1.94
C ILE A 145 -12.47 2.45 0.85
N LEU A 146 -11.61 3.45 0.61
CA LEU A 146 -10.40 3.31 -0.20
C LEU A 146 -9.33 2.59 0.62
N VAL A 147 -8.72 1.54 0.05
CA VAL A 147 -7.64 0.79 0.70
C VAL A 147 -6.39 0.80 -0.15
N ASP A 148 -5.26 1.16 0.47
CA ASP A 148 -3.95 1.18 -0.19
C ASP A 148 -2.85 0.68 0.77
N ASP A 149 -1.70 0.29 0.25
CA ASP A 149 -0.52 -0.02 1.07
C ASP A 149 0.21 1.26 1.50
N ILE A 150 0.29 2.25 0.61
CA ILE A 150 1.12 3.43 0.82
C ILE A 150 0.43 4.71 0.32
N VAL A 151 0.43 5.73 1.14
CA VAL A 151 0.09 7.10 0.75
C VAL A 151 1.35 7.96 0.82
N ASP A 152 1.90 8.27 -0.35
CA ASP A 152 3.10 9.11 -0.48
C ASP A 152 2.69 10.58 -0.61
N THR A 153 2.41 11.08 -1.81
CA THR A 153 2.01 12.47 -2.03
C THR A 153 0.51 12.73 -1.95
N ALA A 154 -0.27 11.70 -1.67
CA ALA A 154 -1.74 11.67 -1.61
C ALA A 154 -2.49 12.02 -2.91
N GLY A 155 -1.79 12.34 -4.02
CA GLY A 155 -2.45 12.82 -5.23
C GLY A 155 -3.39 11.82 -5.90
N THR A 156 -3.10 10.52 -5.87
CA THR A 156 -4.00 9.48 -6.40
C THR A 156 -5.19 9.29 -5.48
N LEU A 157 -4.94 9.25 -4.17
CA LEU A 157 -5.97 9.02 -3.16
C LEU A 157 -7.03 10.13 -3.14
N THR A 158 -6.61 11.40 -3.08
CA THR A 158 -7.54 12.53 -3.04
C THR A 158 -8.35 12.65 -4.32
N LYS A 159 -7.72 12.49 -5.50
CA LYS A 159 -8.45 12.46 -6.77
C LYS A 159 -9.48 11.33 -6.84
N ALA A 160 -9.14 10.15 -6.31
CA ALA A 160 -10.10 9.05 -6.23
C ALA A 160 -11.27 9.39 -5.31
N ALA A 161 -11.00 10.01 -4.16
CA ALA A 161 -12.04 10.45 -3.22
C ALA A 161 -12.97 11.48 -3.86
N ASP A 162 -12.44 12.53 -4.49
CA ASP A 162 -13.21 13.57 -5.16
C ASP A 162 -14.15 12.97 -6.22
N MET A 163 -13.63 12.05 -7.04
CA MET A 163 -14.44 11.40 -8.07
C MET A 163 -15.55 10.49 -7.52
N LEU A 164 -15.30 9.84 -6.39
CA LEU A 164 -16.31 9.02 -5.74
C LEU A 164 -17.43 9.91 -5.19
N PHE A 165 -17.09 11.07 -4.61
CA PHE A 165 -18.08 12.06 -4.20
C PHE A 165 -18.87 12.62 -5.39
N ASP A 166 -18.20 12.97 -6.49
CA ASP A 166 -18.85 13.45 -7.73
C ASP A 166 -19.84 12.43 -8.30
N ARG A 167 -19.65 11.13 -8.00
CA ARG A 167 -20.54 10.04 -8.39
C ARG A 167 -21.60 9.67 -7.35
N GLY A 168 -21.77 10.49 -6.32
CA GLY A 168 -22.84 10.33 -5.35
C GLY A 168 -22.50 9.39 -4.19
N ALA A 169 -21.22 9.16 -3.87
CA ALA A 169 -20.87 8.45 -2.64
C ALA A 169 -21.41 9.20 -1.41
N ASN A 170 -22.00 8.45 -0.49
CA ASN A 170 -22.50 8.99 0.77
C ASN A 170 -21.36 9.43 1.69
N SER A 171 -20.32 8.63 1.77
CA SER A 171 -19.08 8.96 2.47
C SER A 171 -17.88 8.27 1.83
N VAL A 172 -16.70 8.90 1.94
CA VAL A 172 -15.43 8.31 1.49
C VAL A 172 -14.43 8.38 2.64
N ARG A 173 -13.82 7.25 2.94
CA ARG A 173 -12.74 7.12 3.93
C ARG A 173 -11.59 6.38 3.31
N ALA A 174 -10.37 6.62 3.80
CA ALA A 174 -9.18 5.95 3.30
C ALA A 174 -8.42 5.23 4.43
N PHE A 175 -7.89 4.06 4.12
CA PHE A 175 -7.02 3.27 4.98
C PHE A 175 -5.75 2.94 4.24
N CYS A 176 -4.61 3.21 4.86
CA CYS A 176 -3.31 2.81 4.35
C CYS A 176 -2.41 2.35 5.49
N THR A 177 -1.51 1.42 5.18
CA THR A 177 -0.53 0.92 6.14
C THR A 177 0.61 1.90 6.31
N HIS A 178 1.12 2.45 5.21
CA HIS A 178 2.31 3.30 5.19
C HIS A 178 1.97 4.74 4.81
N ALA A 179 1.66 5.55 5.81
CA ALA A 179 1.40 6.98 5.65
C ALA A 179 2.72 7.76 5.57
N VAL A 180 3.40 7.73 4.42
CA VAL A 180 4.65 8.47 4.20
C VAL A 180 4.39 9.97 4.16
N LEU A 181 3.30 10.39 3.54
CA LEU A 181 2.76 11.75 3.52
C LEU A 181 3.80 12.81 3.12
N SER A 182 4.53 12.55 2.04
CA SER A 182 5.58 13.43 1.56
C SER A 182 5.03 14.64 0.79
N GLY A 183 5.86 15.68 0.67
CA GLY A 183 5.56 16.87 -0.11
C GLY A 183 4.30 17.59 0.37
N LYS A 184 3.30 17.74 -0.51
CA LYS A 184 2.02 18.42 -0.24
C LYS A 184 0.90 17.47 0.18
N ALA A 185 1.20 16.30 0.73
CA ALA A 185 0.19 15.30 1.07
C ALA A 185 -0.84 15.81 2.08
N TYR A 186 -0.38 16.45 3.15
CA TYR A 186 -1.26 17.02 4.18
C TYR A 186 -2.20 18.09 3.62
N GLU A 187 -1.68 18.99 2.78
CA GLU A 187 -2.47 20.05 2.14
C GLU A 187 -3.56 19.46 1.24
N ARG A 188 -3.22 18.41 0.47
CA ARG A 188 -4.16 17.74 -0.43
C ARG A 188 -5.26 17.01 0.32
N ILE A 189 -4.90 16.27 1.37
CA ILE A 189 -5.87 15.53 2.18
C ILE A 189 -6.82 16.52 2.91
N ALA A 190 -6.29 17.63 3.40
CA ALA A 190 -7.12 18.63 4.08
C ALA A 190 -8.07 19.39 3.14
N ALA A 191 -7.79 19.38 1.84
CA ALA A 191 -8.60 20.09 0.82
C ALA A 191 -9.60 19.15 0.09
N SER A 192 -9.55 17.84 0.35
CA SER A 192 -10.39 16.82 -0.28
C SER A 192 -11.64 16.49 0.55
#